data_4d43baa5df7643c55aac3bd802db1837
#
_entry.id   4d43baa5df7643c55aac3bd802db1837
#
_cell.length_a   1.000
_cell.length_b   1.000
_cell.length_c   1.000
_cell.angle_alpha   90.00
_cell.angle_beta   90.00
_cell.angle_gamma   90.00
#
_symmetry.space_group_name_H-M   'P 1'
#
loop_
_entity.id
_entity.type
_entity.pdbx_description
1 polymer ?
#
loop_
_entity_poly.entity_id
_entity_poly.type
_entity_poly.pdbx_seq_one_letter_code
_entity_poly.pdbx_strand_id
1 'polypeptide(L)' 'MRKLYVHKTAVGAFYIAEQDGRFHPLFRNESLGSYATSQQAVDDLTAGHILNSLGDLDTASLAIPNLVQEWARLVY' A
#
# COMPACT_ATOMS: atom_id res chain seq x y z
N MET A 1 13.12 -5.14 -2.89
CA MET A 1 11.86 -4.47 -3.31
C MET A 1 12.05 -2.96 -3.25
N ARG A 2 11.72 -2.25 -4.33
CA ARG A 2 11.93 -0.81 -4.40
C ARG A 2 10.67 -0.06 -4.01
N LYS A 3 10.73 0.73 -2.93
CA LYS A 3 9.59 1.52 -2.45
C LYS A 3 9.43 2.75 -3.33
N LEU A 4 8.24 2.94 -3.91
CA LEU A 4 7.94 4.02 -4.85
C LEU A 4 7.06 5.11 -4.23
N TYR A 5 6.15 4.74 -3.34
CA TYR A 5 5.19 5.66 -2.73
C TYR A 5 5.07 5.37 -1.24
N VAL A 6 4.75 6.40 -0.47
CA VAL A 6 4.51 6.28 0.97
C VAL A 6 3.31 7.11 1.37
N HIS A 7 2.51 6.59 2.30
CA HIS A 7 1.46 7.35 2.98
C HIS A 7 1.50 6.99 4.46
N LYS A 8 1.66 8.01 5.31
CA LYS A 8 1.73 7.82 6.76
C LYS A 8 0.34 7.89 7.36
N THR A 9 0.05 6.96 8.26
CA THR A 9 -1.21 6.92 9.02
C THR A 9 -0.92 6.92 10.51
N ALA A 10 -1.99 6.99 11.31
CA ALA A 10 -1.86 6.95 12.77
C ALA A 10 -1.26 5.64 13.29
N VAL A 11 -1.37 4.55 12.50
CA VAL A 11 -0.85 3.23 12.91
C VAL A 11 0.50 2.92 12.26
N GLY A 12 1.02 3.80 11.40
CA GLY A 12 2.30 3.61 10.73
C GLY A 12 2.24 3.96 9.26
N ALA A 13 3.36 3.78 8.58
CA ALA A 13 3.47 4.12 7.17
C ALA A 13 3.13 2.92 6.29
N PHE A 14 2.37 3.19 5.23
CA PHE A 14 2.13 2.23 4.16
C PHE A 14 2.98 2.62 2.96
N TYR A 15 3.46 1.62 2.23
CA TYR A 15 4.29 1.83 1.04
C TYR A 15 3.70 1.07 -0.13
N ILE A 16 3.92 1.58 -1.33
CA ILE A 16 3.75 0.81 -2.56
C ILE A 16 5.15 0.56 -3.10
N ALA A 17 5.52 -0.71 -3.23
CA ALA A 17 6.85 -1.10 -3.69
C ALA A 17 6.75 -1.93 -4.95
N GLU A 18 7.79 -1.89 -5.77
CA GLU A 18 7.88 -2.66 -7.01
C GLU A 18 8.95 -3.74 -6.89
N GLN A 19 8.63 -4.93 -7.40
CA GLN A 19 9.60 -6.00 -7.58
C GLN A 19 9.19 -6.84 -8.78
N ASP A 20 10.10 -7.02 -9.72
CA ASP A 20 9.91 -7.86 -10.92
C ASP A 20 8.65 -7.49 -11.72
N GLY A 21 8.37 -6.19 -11.85
CA GLY A 21 7.21 -5.69 -12.59
C GLY A 21 5.88 -5.83 -11.84
N ARG A 22 5.90 -6.25 -10.57
CA ARG A 22 4.72 -6.35 -9.74
C ARG A 22 4.77 -5.29 -8.65
N PHE A 23 3.59 -4.82 -8.22
CA PHE A 23 3.45 -3.78 -7.22
C PHE A 23 2.84 -4.36 -5.94
N HIS A 24 3.46 -4.04 -4.81
CA HIS A 24 3.10 -4.63 -3.52
C HIS A 24 2.79 -3.53 -2.51
N PRO A 25 1.58 -3.50 -1.93
CA PRO A 25 1.36 -2.66 -0.75
C PRO A 25 2.10 -3.28 0.43
N LEU A 26 2.85 -2.46 1.15
CA LEU A 26 3.65 -2.91 2.29
C LEU A 26 3.20 -2.21 3.57
N PHE A 27 3.17 -2.96 4.65
CA PHE A 27 3.03 -2.42 5.99
C PHE A 27 3.95 -3.19 6.92
N ARG A 28 4.79 -2.48 7.68
CA ARG A 28 5.80 -3.08 8.58
C ARG A 28 6.70 -4.07 7.83
N ASN A 29 7.12 -3.70 6.62
CA ASN A 29 7.95 -4.52 5.73
C ASN A 29 7.31 -5.83 5.29
N GLU A 30 5.99 -5.95 5.46
CA GLU A 30 5.25 -7.13 5.04
C GLU A 30 4.43 -6.81 3.79
N SER A 31 4.52 -7.68 2.78
CA SER A 31 3.73 -7.53 1.56
C SER A 31 2.28 -7.95 1.82
N LEU A 32 1.35 -7.08 1.45
CA LEU A 32 -0.08 -7.31 1.65
C LEU A 32 -0.75 -7.84 0.39
N GLY A 33 0.00 -8.05 -0.68
CA GLY A 33 -0.51 -8.57 -1.94
C GLY A 33 0.45 -8.30 -3.08
N SER A 34 0.03 -8.67 -4.30
CA SER A 34 0.83 -8.48 -5.52
C SER A 34 -0.12 -8.08 -6.64
N TYR A 35 0.17 -6.97 -7.31
CA TYR A 35 -0.72 -6.37 -8.29
C TYR A 35 0.03 -5.98 -9.55
N ALA A 36 -0.70 -5.88 -10.66
CA ALA A 36 -0.12 -5.52 -11.94
C ALA A 36 0.22 -4.03 -12.04
N THR A 37 -0.48 -3.17 -11.28
CA THR A 37 -0.22 -1.73 -11.27
C THR A 37 -0.25 -1.19 -9.84
N SER A 38 0.40 -0.03 -9.64
CA SER A 38 0.38 0.62 -8.33
C SER A 38 -1.03 1.07 -7.95
N GLN A 39 -1.84 1.50 -8.93
CA GLN A 39 -3.20 1.93 -8.65
C GLN A 39 -4.06 0.74 -8.18
N GLN A 40 -3.90 -0.44 -8.76
CA GLN A 40 -4.60 -1.63 -8.29
C GLN A 40 -4.24 -1.97 -6.84
N ALA A 41 -2.97 -1.84 -6.48
CA ALA A 41 -2.52 -2.06 -5.11
C ALA A 41 -3.21 -1.09 -4.14
N VAL A 42 -3.31 0.18 -4.52
CA VAL A 42 -3.98 1.20 -3.71
C VAL A 42 -5.48 0.91 -3.63
N ASP A 43 -6.11 0.53 -4.74
CA ASP A 43 -7.54 0.25 -4.78
C ASP A 43 -7.93 -0.86 -3.80
N ASP A 44 -7.20 -1.97 -3.80
CA ASP A 44 -7.50 -3.08 -2.89
C ASP A 44 -7.17 -2.73 -1.44
N LEU A 45 -6.10 -1.99 -1.22
CA LEU A 45 -5.71 -1.55 0.12
C LEU A 45 -6.80 -0.64 0.73
N THR A 46 -7.28 0.34 -0.03
CA THR A 46 -8.27 1.30 0.48
C THR A 46 -9.66 0.70 0.59
N ALA A 47 -9.95 -0.32 -0.20
CA ALA A 47 -11.23 -1.05 -0.11
C ALA A 47 -11.21 -2.12 1.00
N GLY A 48 -10.05 -2.39 1.60
CA GLY A 48 -9.94 -3.41 2.64
C GLY A 48 -9.90 -4.83 2.10
N HIS A 49 -9.64 -5.02 0.80
CA HIS A 49 -9.62 -6.33 0.15
C HIS A 49 -8.25 -7.00 0.15
N ILE A 50 -7.32 -6.52 0.97
CA ILE A 50 -5.99 -7.11 1.05
C ILE A 50 -6.00 -8.36 1.93
N LEU A 51 -4.93 -9.18 1.79
CA LEU A 51 -4.74 -10.33 2.66
C LEU A 51 -4.66 -9.84 4.11
N ASN A 52 -5.41 -10.49 5.00
CA ASN A 52 -5.51 -10.05 6.37
C ASN A 52 -4.35 -10.58 7.21
N SER A 53 -3.15 -10.06 6.98
CA SER A 53 -2.01 -10.29 7.85
C SER A 53 -1.89 -9.24 8.95
N LEU A 54 -2.80 -8.27 8.96
CA LEU A 54 -2.78 -7.14 9.88
C LEU A 54 -3.68 -7.34 11.10
N GLY A 55 -4.26 -8.52 11.26
CA GLY A 55 -5.17 -8.80 12.37
C GLY A 55 -6.47 -8.01 12.25
N ASP A 56 -6.82 -7.24 13.28
CA ASP A 56 -8.07 -6.47 13.31
C ASP A 56 -7.97 -5.10 12.63
N LEU A 57 -6.86 -4.81 11.95
CA LEU A 57 -6.67 -3.52 11.33
C LEU A 57 -7.53 -3.40 10.07
N ASP A 58 -8.40 -2.38 10.05
CA ASP A 58 -9.25 -2.08 8.90
C ASP A 58 -8.63 -0.95 8.09
N THR A 59 -7.98 -1.28 6.98
CA THR A 59 -7.32 -0.29 6.13
C THR A 59 -8.31 0.68 5.50
N ALA A 60 -9.56 0.26 5.30
CA ALA A 60 -10.57 1.16 4.73
C ALA A 60 -10.93 2.30 5.67
N SER A 61 -10.70 2.14 6.98
CA SER A 61 -11.02 3.18 7.98
C SER A 61 -9.85 4.15 8.24
N LEU A 62 -8.69 3.96 7.61
CA LEU A 62 -7.49 4.75 7.89
C LEU A 62 -7.39 6.03 7.06
N ALA A 63 -8.42 6.36 6.27
CA ALA A 63 -8.44 7.54 5.41
C ALA A 63 -7.25 7.60 4.43
N ILE A 64 -6.82 6.43 3.94
CA ILE A 64 -5.73 6.34 2.96
C ILE A 64 -6.27 6.84 1.62
N PRO A 65 -5.53 7.72 0.91
CA PRO A 65 -5.98 8.19 -0.41
C PRO A 65 -6.15 7.02 -1.38
N ASN A 66 -7.27 7.02 -2.10
CA ASN A 66 -7.58 5.96 -3.06
C ASN A 66 -6.98 6.20 -4.46
N LEU A 67 -6.22 7.27 -4.62
CA LEU A 67 -5.46 7.56 -5.84
C LEU A 67 -3.99 7.53 -5.50
N VAL A 68 -3.22 6.69 -6.19
CA VAL A 68 -1.79 6.57 -5.91
C VAL A 68 -1.05 7.89 -6.11
N GLN A 69 -1.55 8.75 -7.00
CA GLN A 69 -0.95 10.06 -7.24
C GLN A 69 -1.08 11.02 -6.05
N GLU A 70 -1.94 10.71 -5.10
CA GLU A 70 -2.07 11.48 -3.86
C GLU A 70 -1.15 11.00 -2.75
N TRP A 71 -0.46 9.89 -2.97
CA TRP A 71 0.58 9.40 -2.07
C TRP A 71 1.86 10.20 -2.29
N ALA A 72 2.68 10.33 -1.25
CA ALA A 72 4.00 10.94 -1.41
C ALA A 72 4.89 10.02 -2.24
N ARG A 73 5.54 10.58 -3.28
CA ARG A 73 6.43 9.81 -4.13
C ARG A 73 7.83 9.79 -3.53
N LEU A 74 8.42 8.60 -3.47
CA LEU A 74 9.79 8.46 -3.02
C LEU A 74 10.72 8.64 -4.22
N VAL A 75 11.72 9.54 -4.06
CA VAL A 75 12.70 9.84 -5.10
C VAL A 75 14.04 9.26 -4.68
N TYR A 76 14.65 8.51 -5.59
CA TYR A 76 15.95 7.88 -5.37
C TYR A 76 17.03 8.54 -6.22
#